data_c7bb7821eda1613a08f74740ba96ac1d
#
_entry.id   c7bb7821eda1613a08f74740ba96ac1d
#
_cell.length_a   1.000
_cell.length_b   1.000
_cell.length_c   1.000
_cell.angle_alpha   90.00
_cell.angle_beta   90.00
_cell.angle_gamma   90.00
#
_symmetry.space_group_name_H-M   'P 1'
#
loop_
_entity.id
_entity.type
_entity.pdbx_description
1 polymer ?
#
loop_
_entity_poly.entity_id
_entity_poly.type
_entity_poly.pdbx_seq_one_letter_code
_entity_poly.pdbx_strand_id
1 'polypeptide(L)'
;ATGGGPTMYKYHTPSGDKSMDGLSMALRRGLGLRDMEMVQFHPTGLMAGDETKMTGTVLEEGLRGAGGHLINGKNERFMYNYDDAGERATRDIVSRAIYEEMRQGRTSPYGGVYISMAHLGPENVAKKFQGMVKRCADSGFDLAAGLVEVVPTAHYLMGGVVVDVETRTSLAGLYVAGEDAGGAHGSNRLGGNGVANSTVYGGIAGDVMAADAQKMGALHDPDETILDQELARAIIPFSAKPGNVQELRVRLMDAMWDDVGVMRDAAGLKRGIEKIASLKSDMENVGVSGDNLAFNLSWHDWLSLQSLIDTSEVIAKAGLSRENSRGAHFREDFPDAGSLEDSYFTIAKSGDKGIEVNREAVKFTIVKPGESLLGADEAETLVEAAQ
;
A
#
# COMPACT_ATOMS: atom_id res chain seq x y z
N ALA A 1 -11.84 7.40 7.92
CA ALA A 1 -11.50 7.46 6.49
C ALA A 1 -10.40 8.49 6.25
N THR A 2 -9.15 8.13 6.54
CA THR A 2 -7.97 9.01 6.36
C THR A 2 -7.26 8.73 5.02
N GLY A 3 -7.72 7.71 4.28
CA GLY A 3 -7.31 7.44 2.90
C GLY A 3 -6.10 6.55 2.76
N GLY A 4 -5.68 5.83 3.80
CA GLY A 4 -4.59 4.87 3.74
C GLY A 4 -3.29 5.46 3.18
N GLY A 5 -2.69 4.76 2.23
CA GLY A 5 -1.55 5.26 1.44
C GLY A 5 -0.18 4.80 1.94
N PRO A 6 0.45 3.81 1.30
CA PRO A 6 1.72 3.24 1.74
C PRO A 6 2.93 4.13 1.37
N THR A 7 2.98 5.36 1.90
CA THR A 7 4.06 6.34 1.61
C THR A 7 5.34 6.12 2.40
N MET A 8 5.41 5.04 3.20
CA MET A 8 6.64 4.60 3.86
C MET A 8 7.60 3.88 2.90
N TYR A 9 7.23 3.61 1.66
CA TYR A 9 8.11 2.99 0.67
C TYR A 9 8.81 4.03 -0.19
N LYS A 10 10.01 3.72 -0.67
CA LYS A 10 10.83 4.61 -1.52
C LYS A 10 10.08 5.08 -2.76
N TYR A 11 9.41 4.14 -3.45
CA TYR A 11 8.55 4.46 -4.59
C TYR A 11 7.11 4.22 -4.20
N HIS A 12 6.29 5.27 -4.27
CA HIS A 12 4.87 5.21 -3.89
C HIS A 12 4.02 6.14 -4.77
N THR A 13 2.76 5.79 -4.94
CA THR A 13 1.81 6.54 -5.76
C THR A 13 0.97 7.54 -4.99
N PRO A 14 0.62 7.29 -3.71
CA PRO A 14 -0.15 8.26 -2.94
C PRO A 14 0.64 9.56 -2.73
N SER A 15 -0.09 10.64 -2.50
CA SER A 15 0.50 11.93 -2.13
C SER A 15 1.31 11.80 -0.84
N GLY A 16 2.44 12.50 -0.75
CA GLY A 16 3.38 12.42 0.37
C GLY A 16 2.83 12.87 1.73
N ASP A 17 1.64 13.48 1.75
CA ASP A 17 0.88 13.84 2.95
C ASP A 17 0.04 12.69 3.53
N LYS A 18 -0.08 11.56 2.81
CA LYS A 18 -0.71 10.35 3.31
C LYS A 18 0.22 9.63 4.28
N SER A 19 -0.27 9.36 5.49
CA SER A 19 0.56 8.82 6.58
C SER A 19 -0.08 7.67 7.34
N MET A 20 -1.18 7.10 6.84
CA MET A 20 -1.92 6.01 7.50
C MET A 20 -2.39 6.40 8.92
N ASP A 21 -2.76 7.66 9.13
CA ASP A 21 -3.11 8.19 10.45
C ASP A 21 -4.25 7.43 11.11
N GLY A 22 -5.31 7.10 10.37
CA GLY A 22 -6.45 6.34 10.89
C GLY A 22 -6.05 4.97 11.40
N LEU A 23 -5.12 4.29 10.71
CA LEU A 23 -4.59 2.98 11.12
C LEU A 23 -3.76 3.10 12.39
N SER A 24 -2.86 4.10 12.47
CA SER A 24 -2.05 4.34 13.65
C SER A 24 -2.92 4.75 14.84
N MET A 25 -3.95 5.59 14.66
CA MET A 25 -4.92 5.93 15.70
C MET A 25 -5.69 4.71 16.22
N ALA A 26 -6.18 3.86 15.31
CA ALA A 26 -6.87 2.62 15.64
C ALA A 26 -5.96 1.67 16.43
N LEU A 27 -4.71 1.51 16.01
CA LEU A 27 -3.72 0.69 16.69
C LEU A 27 -3.45 1.18 18.13
N ARG A 28 -3.27 2.50 18.33
CA ARG A 28 -3.08 3.11 19.64
C ARG A 28 -4.28 2.94 20.57
N ARG A 29 -5.47 2.75 20.02
CA ARG A 29 -6.70 2.43 20.76
C ARG A 29 -6.95 0.93 20.93
N GLY A 30 -5.97 0.07 20.61
CA GLY A 30 -6.05 -1.38 20.79
C GLY A 30 -6.93 -2.10 19.78
N LEU A 31 -7.35 -1.44 18.69
CA LEU A 31 -8.10 -2.11 17.62
C LEU A 31 -7.19 -3.02 16.81
N GLY A 32 -7.77 -4.11 16.28
CA GLY A 32 -7.07 -5.03 15.38
C GLY A 32 -6.87 -4.43 14.00
N LEU A 33 -5.67 -4.59 13.46
CA LEU A 33 -5.35 -4.33 12.06
C LEU A 33 -5.21 -5.67 11.35
N ARG A 34 -5.96 -5.87 10.25
CA ARG A 34 -6.03 -7.13 9.48
C ARG A 34 -5.14 -7.05 8.27
N ASP A 35 -4.40 -8.15 7.96
CA ASP A 35 -3.68 -8.38 6.70
C ASP A 35 -2.78 -7.21 6.26
N MET A 36 -2.11 -6.58 7.19
CA MET A 36 -1.30 -5.39 6.93
C MET A 36 -0.09 -5.67 6.03
N GLU A 37 0.36 -6.91 5.91
CA GLU A 37 1.40 -7.33 4.96
C GLU A 37 0.97 -7.28 3.50
N MET A 38 -0.33 -7.17 3.23
CA MET A 38 -0.90 -7.13 1.88
C MET A 38 -0.82 -5.72 1.28
N VAL A 39 0.40 -5.31 0.95
CA VAL A 39 0.69 -4.04 0.25
C VAL A 39 0.80 -4.30 -1.24
N GLN A 40 -0.09 -3.73 -2.03
CA GLN A 40 -0.06 -3.86 -3.49
C GLN A 40 0.91 -2.87 -4.11
N PHE A 41 1.86 -3.38 -4.89
CA PHE A 41 2.71 -2.58 -5.75
C PHE A 41 2.10 -2.47 -7.14
N HIS A 42 2.05 -1.25 -7.70
CA HIS A 42 1.70 -1.04 -9.10
C HIS A 42 2.96 -1.22 -9.94
N PRO A 43 2.94 -2.06 -10.98
CA PRO A 43 4.15 -2.41 -11.72
C PRO A 43 4.81 -1.24 -12.43
N THR A 44 4.01 -0.27 -12.91
CA THR A 44 4.44 0.79 -13.80
C THR A 44 4.34 2.17 -13.15
N GLY A 45 5.08 2.40 -12.06
CA GLY A 45 5.39 3.74 -11.57
C GLY A 45 6.43 4.39 -12.45
N LEU A 46 6.26 5.66 -12.81
CA LEU A 46 7.24 6.41 -13.60
C LEU A 46 8.56 6.50 -12.83
N MET A 47 9.68 6.24 -13.48
CA MET A 47 11.03 6.38 -12.92
C MET A 47 11.74 7.51 -13.66
N ALA A 48 11.74 8.71 -13.06
CA ALA A 48 12.25 9.93 -13.67
C ALA A 48 13.46 10.53 -12.91
N GLY A 49 14.12 9.71 -12.07
CA GLY A 49 15.24 10.11 -11.22
C GLY A 49 14.81 10.70 -9.88
N ASP A 50 15.80 11.03 -9.04
CA ASP A 50 15.58 11.50 -7.67
C ASP A 50 15.31 13.02 -7.57
N GLU A 51 15.57 13.77 -8.64
CA GLU A 51 15.43 15.23 -8.70
C GLU A 51 13.99 15.69 -8.97
N THR A 52 13.02 14.76 -9.08
CA THR A 52 11.64 15.07 -9.42
C THR A 52 10.65 14.34 -8.54
N LYS A 53 9.54 15.02 -8.21
CA LYS A 53 8.39 14.40 -7.52
C LYS A 53 7.54 13.50 -8.44
N MET A 54 7.90 13.38 -9.72
CA MET A 54 7.18 12.52 -10.66
C MET A 54 7.55 11.04 -10.51
N THR A 55 8.72 10.73 -9.94
CA THR A 55 9.12 9.34 -9.63
C THR A 55 8.11 8.69 -8.68
N GLY A 56 7.65 7.49 -9.04
CA GLY A 56 6.60 6.74 -8.35
C GLY A 56 5.18 7.00 -8.88
N THR A 57 4.93 8.07 -9.65
CA THR A 57 3.58 8.34 -10.17
C THR A 57 3.13 7.26 -11.16
N VAL A 58 1.86 6.85 -11.06
CA VAL A 58 1.31 5.75 -11.86
C VAL A 58 1.25 6.08 -13.35
N LEU A 59 1.81 5.19 -14.17
CA LEU A 59 1.37 5.02 -15.55
C LEU A 59 0.28 3.95 -15.57
N GLU A 60 -0.88 4.31 -16.12
CA GLU A 60 -2.10 3.51 -16.01
C GLU A 60 -1.94 2.07 -16.53
N GLU A 61 -2.66 1.14 -15.93
CA GLU A 61 -2.65 -0.29 -16.29
C GLU A 61 -3.11 -0.53 -17.73
N GLY A 62 -3.95 0.35 -18.26
CA GLY A 62 -4.40 0.32 -19.65
C GLY A 62 -3.28 0.29 -20.69
N LEU A 63 -2.09 0.80 -20.37
CA LEU A 63 -0.92 0.70 -21.27
C LEU A 63 -0.49 -0.75 -21.49
N ARG A 64 -0.36 -1.55 -20.41
CA ARG A 64 -0.05 -2.99 -20.49
C ARG A 64 -1.22 -3.77 -21.11
N GLY A 65 -2.45 -3.45 -20.73
CA GLY A 65 -3.67 -4.02 -21.30
C GLY A 65 -3.81 -3.79 -22.79
N ALA A 66 -3.34 -2.66 -23.31
CA ALA A 66 -3.30 -2.34 -24.75
C ALA A 66 -2.14 -3.00 -25.49
N GLY A 67 -1.28 -3.76 -24.81
CA GLY A 67 -0.17 -4.48 -25.41
C GLY A 67 1.20 -3.80 -25.21
N GLY A 68 1.35 -2.87 -24.29
CA GLY A 68 2.64 -2.28 -23.93
C GLY A 68 3.63 -3.34 -23.48
N HIS A 69 4.86 -3.33 -24.02
CA HIS A 69 5.91 -4.28 -23.71
C HIS A 69 6.77 -3.79 -22.55
N LEU A 70 7.12 -4.69 -21.61
CA LEU A 70 8.12 -4.46 -20.57
C LEU A 70 9.49 -4.95 -21.06
N ILE A 71 10.47 -4.06 -21.02
CA ILE A 71 11.80 -4.28 -21.59
C ILE A 71 12.85 -3.96 -20.50
N ASN A 72 13.81 -4.86 -20.30
CA ASN A 72 14.89 -4.65 -19.34
C ASN A 72 16.04 -3.80 -19.89
N GLY A 73 17.05 -3.52 -19.08
CA GLY A 73 18.22 -2.72 -19.48
C GLY A 73 19.11 -3.35 -20.55
N LYS A 74 18.89 -4.63 -20.88
CA LYS A 74 19.54 -5.33 -22.00
C LYS A 74 18.71 -5.30 -23.29
N ASN A 75 17.63 -4.54 -23.31
CA ASN A 75 16.68 -4.47 -24.41
C ASN A 75 15.94 -5.80 -24.69
N GLU A 76 15.68 -6.60 -23.67
CA GLU A 76 14.96 -7.86 -23.75
C GLU A 76 13.53 -7.69 -23.20
N ARG A 77 12.53 -8.16 -23.93
CA ARG A 77 11.16 -8.29 -23.42
C ARG A 77 11.12 -9.50 -22.49
N PHE A 78 11.03 -9.27 -21.18
CA PHE A 78 11.35 -10.30 -20.18
C PHE A 78 10.12 -11.01 -19.59
N MET A 79 8.91 -10.44 -19.70
CA MET A 79 7.76 -10.94 -18.93
C MET A 79 7.42 -12.42 -19.16
N TYR A 80 7.59 -12.92 -20.38
CA TYR A 80 7.35 -14.34 -20.71
C TYR A 80 8.32 -15.32 -20.04
N ASN A 81 9.40 -14.84 -19.42
CA ASN A 81 10.27 -15.66 -18.56
C ASN A 81 9.67 -15.90 -17.17
N TYR A 82 8.63 -15.15 -16.80
CA TYR A 82 8.01 -15.16 -15.48
C TYR A 82 6.55 -15.64 -15.49
N ASP A 83 5.81 -15.37 -16.57
CA ASP A 83 4.40 -15.74 -16.69
C ASP A 83 3.96 -15.82 -18.17
N ASP A 84 3.17 -16.83 -18.54
CA ASP A 84 2.68 -17.05 -19.89
C ASP A 84 1.72 -15.95 -20.37
N ALA A 85 1.03 -15.24 -19.45
CA ALA A 85 0.21 -14.07 -19.79
C ALA A 85 1.05 -12.82 -20.13
N GLY A 86 2.37 -12.88 -19.92
CA GLY A 86 3.27 -11.78 -20.19
C GLY A 86 2.90 -10.52 -19.40
N GLU A 87 2.84 -9.37 -20.05
CA GLU A 87 2.52 -8.09 -19.42
C GLU A 87 1.08 -7.97 -18.93
N ARG A 88 0.20 -8.92 -19.30
CA ARG A 88 -1.18 -9.00 -18.81
C ARG A 88 -1.32 -9.84 -17.54
N ALA A 89 -0.24 -10.43 -17.03
CA ALA A 89 -0.23 -11.07 -15.73
C ALA A 89 -0.67 -10.09 -14.62
N THR A 90 -1.07 -10.62 -13.46
CA THR A 90 -1.55 -9.81 -12.34
C THR A 90 -0.45 -8.88 -11.80
N ARG A 91 -0.86 -7.78 -11.15
CA ARG A 91 0.06 -6.72 -10.67
C ARG A 91 1.20 -7.24 -9.82
N ASP A 92 0.91 -8.21 -8.95
CA ASP A 92 1.89 -8.82 -8.06
C ASP A 92 2.98 -9.59 -8.84
N ILE A 93 2.58 -10.39 -9.84
CA ILE A 93 3.51 -11.12 -10.72
C ILE A 93 4.38 -10.14 -11.51
N VAL A 94 3.77 -9.15 -12.16
CA VAL A 94 4.52 -8.17 -12.96
C VAL A 94 5.47 -7.34 -12.08
N SER A 95 5.03 -6.93 -10.89
CA SER A 95 5.89 -6.18 -9.96
C SER A 95 7.08 -7.00 -9.49
N ARG A 96 6.88 -8.29 -9.18
CA ARG A 96 7.98 -9.21 -8.83
C ARG A 96 8.93 -9.43 -9.98
N ALA A 97 8.43 -9.61 -11.20
CA ALA A 97 9.25 -9.78 -12.39
C ALA A 97 10.15 -8.55 -12.64
N ILE A 98 9.59 -7.34 -12.55
CA ILE A 98 10.38 -6.10 -12.67
C ILE A 98 11.41 -6.01 -11.55
N TYR A 99 11.02 -6.27 -10.30
CA TYR A 99 11.93 -6.21 -9.16
C TYR A 99 13.08 -7.23 -9.29
N GLU A 100 12.81 -8.42 -9.83
CA GLU A 100 13.84 -9.42 -10.09
C GLU A 100 14.80 -8.98 -11.21
N GLU A 101 14.32 -8.35 -12.30
CA GLU A 101 15.18 -7.73 -13.30
C GLU A 101 16.11 -6.67 -12.66
N MET A 102 15.56 -5.86 -11.74
CA MET A 102 16.34 -4.86 -10.99
C MET A 102 17.40 -5.51 -10.11
N ARG A 103 17.07 -6.55 -9.35
CA ARG A 103 18.01 -7.30 -8.48
C ARG A 103 19.16 -7.92 -9.27
N GLN A 104 18.90 -8.37 -10.49
CA GLN A 104 19.92 -8.94 -11.38
C GLN A 104 20.72 -7.89 -12.15
N GLY A 105 20.53 -6.60 -11.87
CA GLY A 105 21.26 -5.52 -12.51
C GLY A 105 20.89 -5.30 -13.99
N ARG A 106 19.75 -5.82 -14.45
CA ARG A 106 19.25 -5.61 -15.81
C ARG A 106 18.33 -4.38 -15.87
N THR A 107 18.85 -3.26 -15.38
CA THR A 107 18.10 -2.00 -15.17
C THR A 107 18.32 -0.99 -16.26
N SER A 108 17.36 -0.06 -16.36
CA SER A 108 17.46 1.23 -17.04
C SER A 108 18.44 2.18 -16.31
N PRO A 109 18.80 3.33 -16.89
CA PRO A 109 19.74 4.28 -16.28
C PRO A 109 19.35 4.78 -14.88
N TYR A 110 18.04 4.99 -14.61
CA TYR A 110 17.55 5.37 -13.29
C TYR A 110 17.29 4.20 -12.34
N GLY A 111 17.59 2.95 -12.78
CA GLY A 111 17.51 1.77 -11.92
C GLY A 111 16.20 0.98 -12.00
N GLY A 112 15.28 1.36 -12.90
CA GLY A 112 14.05 0.62 -13.19
C GLY A 112 14.18 -0.30 -14.43
N VAL A 113 13.07 -0.51 -15.12
CA VAL A 113 12.98 -1.14 -16.45
C VAL A 113 12.22 -0.19 -17.37
N TYR A 114 11.94 -0.61 -18.62
CA TYR A 114 11.21 0.23 -19.56
C TYR A 114 9.82 -0.33 -19.85
N ILE A 115 8.86 0.59 -20.11
CA ILE A 115 7.65 0.29 -20.87
C ILE A 115 7.76 0.91 -22.27
N SER A 116 7.37 0.16 -23.31
CA SER A 116 7.34 0.61 -24.72
C SER A 116 5.95 0.42 -25.31
N MET A 117 5.45 1.47 -25.96
CA MET A 117 4.19 1.46 -26.72
C MET A 117 4.43 1.66 -28.23
N ALA A 118 5.67 1.86 -28.66
CA ALA A 118 6.03 2.29 -30.02
C ALA A 118 5.49 1.36 -31.12
N HIS A 119 5.43 0.04 -30.87
CA HIS A 119 4.94 -0.95 -31.83
C HIS A 119 3.43 -0.83 -32.15
N LEU A 120 2.66 -0.11 -31.31
CA LEU A 120 1.23 0.17 -31.53
C LEU A 120 0.98 1.36 -32.45
N GLY A 121 2.05 2.03 -32.90
CA GLY A 121 2.02 3.24 -33.74
C GLY A 121 1.88 4.53 -32.93
N PRO A 122 2.82 5.49 -33.09
CA PRO A 122 2.89 6.69 -32.24
C PRO A 122 1.62 7.54 -32.28
N GLU A 123 0.98 7.70 -33.43
CA GLU A 123 -0.27 8.46 -33.56
C GLU A 123 -1.43 7.83 -32.80
N ASN A 124 -1.53 6.49 -32.84
CA ASN A 124 -2.56 5.74 -32.11
C ASN A 124 -2.36 5.87 -30.59
N VAL A 125 -1.12 5.72 -30.14
CA VAL A 125 -0.76 5.87 -28.71
C VAL A 125 -1.06 7.29 -28.22
N ALA A 126 -0.63 8.31 -28.98
CA ALA A 126 -0.88 9.72 -28.65
C ALA A 126 -2.38 10.03 -28.57
N LYS A 127 -3.20 9.44 -29.46
CA LYS A 127 -4.66 9.62 -29.45
C LYS A 127 -5.33 8.89 -28.29
N LYS A 128 -4.96 7.64 -28.01
CA LYS A 128 -5.61 6.77 -27.01
C LYS A 128 -5.21 7.13 -25.58
N PHE A 129 -3.96 7.53 -25.35
CA PHE A 129 -3.36 7.72 -24.05
C PHE A 129 -2.85 9.16 -23.80
N GLN A 130 -3.59 10.17 -24.24
CA GLN A 130 -3.20 11.59 -24.19
C GLN A 130 -2.66 12.02 -22.84
N GLY A 131 -3.35 11.64 -21.73
CA GLY A 131 -2.94 11.98 -20.37
C GLY A 131 -1.60 11.35 -19.97
N MET A 132 -1.34 10.11 -20.40
CA MET A 132 -0.10 9.41 -20.09
C MET A 132 1.05 9.93 -20.96
N VAL A 133 0.80 10.19 -22.24
CA VAL A 133 1.80 10.81 -23.15
C VAL A 133 2.24 12.16 -22.59
N LYS A 134 1.29 13.01 -22.17
CA LYS A 134 1.63 14.29 -21.55
C LYS A 134 2.44 14.11 -20.27
N ARG A 135 2.02 13.24 -19.37
CA ARG A 135 2.72 12.97 -18.09
C ARG A 135 4.17 12.51 -18.32
N CYS A 136 4.39 11.62 -19.28
CA CYS A 136 5.72 11.17 -19.64
C CYS A 136 6.56 12.31 -20.25
N ALA A 137 5.97 13.11 -21.16
CA ALA A 137 6.64 14.25 -21.78
C ALA A 137 7.06 15.33 -20.77
N ASP A 138 6.23 15.61 -19.75
CA ASP A 138 6.55 16.53 -18.65
C ASP A 138 7.79 16.06 -17.84
N SER A 139 8.16 14.78 -17.95
CA SER A 139 9.33 14.16 -17.32
C SER A 139 10.46 13.80 -18.31
N GLY A 140 10.39 14.29 -19.54
CA GLY A 140 11.42 14.08 -20.56
C GLY A 140 11.34 12.77 -21.33
N PHE A 141 10.25 11.99 -21.21
CA PHE A 141 10.06 10.72 -21.92
C PHE A 141 9.06 10.83 -23.07
N ASP A 142 9.30 10.09 -24.14
CA ASP A 142 8.34 9.90 -25.24
C ASP A 142 7.65 8.54 -25.13
N LEU A 143 6.45 8.50 -24.56
CA LEU A 143 5.65 7.27 -24.45
C LEU A 143 5.16 6.77 -25.80
N ALA A 144 4.94 7.66 -26.77
CA ALA A 144 4.33 7.30 -28.05
C ALA A 144 5.30 6.57 -28.99
N ALA A 145 6.56 6.96 -28.99
CA ALA A 145 7.55 6.43 -29.94
C ALA A 145 8.83 5.88 -29.26
N GLY A 146 9.02 6.12 -27.97
CA GLY A 146 10.25 5.77 -27.25
C GLY A 146 10.06 4.72 -26.15
N LEU A 147 10.97 4.79 -25.22
CA LEU A 147 11.01 4.00 -23.99
C LEU A 147 10.75 4.91 -22.78
N VAL A 148 9.92 4.46 -21.85
CA VAL A 148 9.67 5.16 -20.59
C VAL A 148 10.15 4.30 -19.43
N GLU A 149 10.96 4.85 -18.55
CA GLU A 149 11.45 4.12 -17.38
C GLU A 149 10.36 3.95 -16.34
N VAL A 150 10.24 2.73 -15.81
CA VAL A 150 9.23 2.36 -14.81
C VAL A 150 9.81 1.51 -13.69
N VAL A 151 9.19 1.58 -12.53
CA VAL A 151 9.57 0.85 -11.32
C VAL A 151 8.31 0.38 -10.59
N PRO A 152 8.33 -0.76 -9.88
CA PRO A 152 7.23 -1.12 -9.00
C PRO A 152 7.07 -0.05 -7.92
N THR A 153 5.84 0.41 -7.69
CA THR A 153 5.56 1.50 -6.76
C THR A 153 4.45 1.11 -5.80
N ALA A 154 4.64 1.34 -4.50
CA ALA A 154 3.64 1.04 -3.49
C ALA A 154 2.38 1.88 -3.75
N HIS A 155 1.24 1.21 -3.89
CA HIS A 155 0.05 1.82 -4.47
C HIS A 155 -1.18 1.77 -3.59
N TYR A 156 -1.42 0.63 -2.93
CA TYR A 156 -2.64 0.40 -2.15
C TYR A 156 -2.38 -0.58 -1.01
N LEU A 157 -2.89 -0.24 0.18
CA LEU A 157 -2.94 -1.18 1.29
C LEU A 157 -4.27 -1.93 1.25
N MET A 158 -4.22 -3.26 1.18
CA MET A 158 -5.42 -4.11 1.19
C MET A 158 -5.81 -4.55 2.59
N GLY A 159 -4.87 -4.50 3.53
CA GLY A 159 -5.12 -4.60 4.95
C GLY A 159 -5.76 -3.34 5.51
N GLY A 160 -6.05 -3.35 6.82
CA GLY A 160 -6.64 -2.22 7.50
C GLY A 160 -7.35 -2.60 8.80
N VAL A 161 -8.07 -1.67 9.38
CA VAL A 161 -8.84 -1.87 10.61
C VAL A 161 -9.87 -2.99 10.42
N VAL A 162 -9.99 -3.88 11.40
CA VAL A 162 -11.03 -4.91 11.44
C VAL A 162 -12.41 -4.26 11.61
N VAL A 163 -13.28 -4.50 10.66
CA VAL A 163 -14.67 -4.02 10.66
C VAL A 163 -15.65 -5.16 10.38
N ASP A 164 -16.89 -5.00 10.78
CA ASP A 164 -18.00 -5.84 10.36
C ASP A 164 -18.54 -5.42 8.97
N VAL A 165 -19.58 -6.11 8.50
CA VAL A 165 -20.23 -5.84 7.20
C VAL A 165 -20.93 -4.47 7.15
N GLU A 166 -21.18 -3.86 8.30
CA GLU A 166 -21.78 -2.53 8.45
C GLU A 166 -20.72 -1.46 8.77
N THR A 167 -19.44 -1.77 8.56
CA THR A 167 -18.27 -0.88 8.76
C THR A 167 -17.99 -0.46 10.21
N ARG A 168 -18.66 -1.10 11.20
CA ARG A 168 -18.39 -0.86 12.62
C ARG A 168 -17.09 -1.52 13.05
N THR A 169 -16.35 -0.84 13.90
CA THR A 169 -15.23 -1.43 14.63
C THR A 169 -15.69 -2.04 15.96
N SER A 170 -14.77 -2.70 16.67
CA SER A 170 -15.03 -3.15 18.04
C SER A 170 -15.16 -2.00 19.06
N LEU A 171 -14.78 -0.78 18.69
CA LEU A 171 -14.96 0.41 19.51
C LEU A 171 -16.30 1.09 19.15
N ALA A 172 -17.22 1.14 20.08
CA ALA A 172 -18.53 1.73 19.86
C ALA A 172 -18.42 3.19 19.39
N GLY A 173 -19.18 3.54 18.34
CA GLY A 173 -19.17 4.88 17.75
C GLY A 173 -18.04 5.15 16.77
N LEU A 174 -17.15 4.17 16.52
CA LEU A 174 -16.10 4.27 15.50
C LEU A 174 -16.40 3.38 14.30
N TYR A 175 -16.40 3.99 13.12
CA TYR A 175 -16.64 3.35 11.82
C TYR A 175 -15.44 3.58 10.91
N VAL A 176 -15.14 2.60 10.04
CA VAL A 176 -14.03 2.72 9.10
C VAL A 176 -14.46 2.26 7.71
N ALA A 177 -14.18 3.06 6.69
CA ALA A 177 -14.50 2.77 5.30
C ALA A 177 -13.38 3.24 4.37
N GLY A 178 -13.31 2.67 3.16
CA GLY A 178 -12.27 2.97 2.18
C GLY A 178 -10.99 2.20 2.46
N GLU A 179 -9.83 2.78 2.11
CA GLU A 179 -8.53 2.10 2.21
C GLU A 179 -8.07 1.84 3.65
N ASP A 180 -8.63 2.53 4.64
CA ASP A 180 -8.34 2.26 6.05
C ASP A 180 -9.01 0.98 6.58
N ALA A 181 -10.03 0.44 5.87
CA ALA A 181 -10.76 -0.77 6.26
C ALA A 181 -10.17 -2.02 5.62
N GLY A 182 -9.78 -3.01 6.43
CA GLY A 182 -9.26 -4.30 5.96
C GLY A 182 -10.37 -5.31 5.64
N GLY A 183 -10.10 -6.22 4.66
CA GLY A 183 -10.93 -7.38 4.36
C GLY A 183 -11.70 -7.35 3.05
N ALA A 184 -11.89 -6.18 2.41
CA ALA A 184 -12.66 -6.07 1.17
C ALA A 184 -11.94 -6.64 -0.08
N HIS A 185 -10.62 -6.69 -0.07
CA HIS A 185 -9.81 -6.97 -1.27
C HIS A 185 -9.02 -8.29 -1.23
N GLY A 186 -9.02 -8.98 -0.10
CA GLY A 186 -8.20 -10.17 0.09
C GLY A 186 -6.71 -9.87 -0.10
N SER A 187 -5.97 -10.78 -0.76
CA SER A 187 -4.52 -10.67 -0.92
C SER A 187 -4.07 -9.87 -2.17
N ASN A 188 -4.99 -9.55 -3.09
CA ASN A 188 -4.64 -8.80 -4.32
C ASN A 188 -5.86 -8.07 -4.91
N ARG A 189 -5.87 -6.75 -4.82
CA ARG A 189 -6.95 -5.90 -5.29
C ARG A 189 -6.98 -5.83 -6.83
N LEU A 190 -8.15 -6.00 -7.41
CA LEU A 190 -8.38 -5.76 -8.84
C LEU A 190 -8.38 -4.27 -9.18
N GLY A 191 -7.95 -3.92 -10.41
CA GLY A 191 -7.95 -2.55 -10.91
C GLY A 191 -9.33 -1.88 -10.76
N GLY A 192 -9.35 -0.58 -10.43
CA GLY A 192 -10.59 0.19 -10.22
C GLY A 192 -11.28 0.00 -8.86
N ASN A 193 -11.12 -1.15 -8.20
CA ASN A 193 -11.87 -1.47 -6.97
C ASN A 193 -11.51 -0.61 -5.75
N GLY A 194 -10.41 0.16 -5.79
CA GLY A 194 -10.11 1.13 -4.70
C GLY A 194 -11.17 2.22 -4.61
N VAL A 195 -11.60 2.78 -5.76
CA VAL A 195 -12.68 3.79 -5.82
C VAL A 195 -14.02 3.16 -5.47
N ALA A 196 -14.33 1.97 -6.03
CA ALA A 196 -15.56 1.25 -5.73
C ALA A 196 -15.69 0.96 -4.23
N ASN A 197 -14.62 0.48 -3.57
CA ASN A 197 -14.57 0.27 -2.13
C ASN A 197 -14.94 1.55 -1.36
N SER A 198 -14.26 2.65 -1.64
CA SER A 198 -14.50 3.91 -0.95
C SER A 198 -15.93 4.43 -1.15
N THR A 199 -16.49 4.27 -2.34
CA THR A 199 -17.85 4.75 -2.66
C THR A 199 -18.92 3.88 -2.00
N VAL A 200 -18.83 2.56 -2.15
CA VAL A 200 -19.86 1.62 -1.66
C VAL A 200 -19.83 1.57 -0.13
N TYR A 201 -18.68 1.28 0.47
CA TYR A 201 -18.59 1.18 1.93
C TYR A 201 -18.65 2.54 2.62
N GLY A 202 -18.28 3.64 1.95
CA GLY A 202 -18.51 4.99 2.43
C GLY A 202 -20.01 5.31 2.52
N GLY A 203 -20.80 4.88 1.53
CA GLY A 203 -22.28 4.99 1.57
C GLY A 203 -22.88 4.16 2.71
N ILE A 204 -22.49 2.88 2.82
CA ILE A 204 -22.95 2.00 3.93
C ILE A 204 -22.61 2.62 5.29
N ALA A 205 -21.36 3.09 5.47
CA ALA A 205 -20.95 3.75 6.71
C ALA A 205 -21.80 4.97 7.02
N GLY A 206 -22.14 5.79 6.02
CA GLY A 206 -23.00 6.96 6.19
C GLY A 206 -24.39 6.61 6.69
N ASP A 207 -25.04 5.62 6.07
CA ASP A 207 -26.38 5.17 6.47
C ASP A 207 -26.37 4.57 7.87
N VAL A 208 -25.39 3.72 8.19
CA VAL A 208 -25.24 3.09 9.50
C VAL A 208 -24.96 4.12 10.59
N MET A 209 -24.03 5.06 10.37
CA MET A 209 -23.74 6.14 11.32
C MET A 209 -24.97 7.00 11.59
N ALA A 210 -25.75 7.35 10.57
CA ALA A 210 -26.97 8.13 10.72
C ALA A 210 -28.02 7.39 11.56
N ALA A 211 -28.21 6.09 11.31
CA ALA A 211 -29.14 5.27 12.08
C ALA A 211 -28.69 5.07 13.55
N ASP A 212 -27.41 4.88 13.77
CA ASP A 212 -26.87 4.70 15.13
C ASP A 212 -26.87 6.01 15.91
N ALA A 213 -26.58 7.15 15.27
CA ALA A 213 -26.68 8.48 15.89
C ALA A 213 -28.09 8.79 16.40
N GLN A 214 -29.13 8.41 15.64
CA GLN A 214 -30.53 8.57 16.07
C GLN A 214 -30.86 7.75 17.31
N LYS A 215 -30.23 6.58 17.50
CA LYS A 215 -30.44 5.70 18.65
C LYS A 215 -29.62 6.11 19.87
N MET A 216 -28.48 6.74 19.66
CA MET A 216 -27.50 7.05 20.70
C MET A 216 -28.00 8.11 21.71
N GLY A 217 -28.89 9.00 21.26
CA GLY A 217 -29.41 10.10 22.10
C GLY A 217 -28.36 11.19 22.33
N ALA A 218 -28.05 11.51 23.57
CA ALA A 218 -27.08 12.53 23.92
C ALA A 218 -25.64 12.03 23.69
N LEU A 219 -24.75 12.91 23.24
CA LEU A 219 -23.32 12.65 23.20
C LEU A 219 -22.79 12.49 24.62
N HIS A 220 -21.84 11.58 24.80
CA HIS A 220 -21.08 11.44 26.02
C HIS A 220 -19.96 12.48 26.06
N ASP A 221 -19.63 12.96 27.27
CA ASP A 221 -18.46 13.78 27.46
C ASP A 221 -17.18 12.98 27.12
N PRO A 222 -16.17 13.62 26.51
CA PRO A 222 -14.91 12.96 26.22
C PRO A 222 -14.18 12.57 27.51
N ASP A 223 -13.38 11.51 27.43
CA ASP A 223 -12.46 11.14 28.51
C ASP A 223 -11.26 12.10 28.50
N GLU A 224 -11.23 13.03 29.47
CA GLU A 224 -10.20 14.05 29.61
C GLU A 224 -8.79 13.42 29.74
N THR A 225 -8.67 12.23 30.38
CA THR A 225 -7.40 11.55 30.54
C THR A 225 -6.84 11.13 29.15
N ILE A 226 -7.71 10.68 28.26
CA ILE A 226 -7.32 10.33 26.89
C ILE A 226 -6.91 11.57 26.11
N LEU A 227 -7.66 12.67 26.24
CA LEU A 227 -7.32 13.94 25.59
C LEU A 227 -5.96 14.46 26.05
N ASP A 228 -5.69 14.47 27.35
CA ASP A 228 -4.42 14.90 27.93
C ASP A 228 -3.24 14.03 27.45
N GLN A 229 -3.42 12.71 27.38
CA GLN A 229 -2.40 11.78 26.87
C GLN A 229 -2.08 12.05 25.39
N GLU A 230 -3.10 12.25 24.55
CA GLU A 230 -2.89 12.52 23.13
C GLU A 230 -2.30 13.90 22.90
N LEU A 231 -2.70 14.90 23.66
CA LEU A 231 -2.08 16.22 23.61
C LEU A 231 -0.61 16.13 24.01
N ALA A 232 -0.30 15.49 25.13
CA ALA A 232 1.07 15.29 25.61
C ALA A 232 1.93 14.60 24.52
N ARG A 233 1.41 13.53 23.89
CA ARG A 233 2.09 12.84 22.78
C ARG A 233 2.35 13.77 21.59
N ALA A 234 1.34 14.55 21.19
CA ALA A 234 1.43 15.39 20.00
C ALA A 234 2.43 16.54 20.17
N ILE A 235 2.61 17.07 21.39
CA ILE A 235 3.51 18.19 21.66
C ILE A 235 4.93 17.78 22.08
N ILE A 236 5.22 16.48 22.25
CA ILE A 236 6.56 15.96 22.60
C ILE A 236 7.68 16.63 21.77
N PRO A 237 7.57 16.77 20.43
CA PRO A 237 8.68 17.25 19.62
C PRO A 237 9.07 18.72 19.86
N PHE A 238 8.21 19.51 20.51
CA PHE A 238 8.55 20.88 20.89
C PHE A 238 9.53 20.96 22.08
N SER A 239 9.69 19.85 22.83
CA SER A 239 10.62 19.76 23.96
C SER A 239 12.02 19.28 23.54
N ALA A 240 12.18 18.73 22.36
CA ALA A 240 13.44 18.26 21.83
C ALA A 240 14.11 19.33 20.92
N LYS A 241 15.41 19.19 20.71
CA LYS A 241 16.11 20.06 19.75
C LYS A 241 15.58 19.83 18.35
N PRO A 242 15.34 20.88 17.56
CA PRO A 242 15.00 20.73 16.15
C PRO A 242 16.00 19.84 15.41
N GLY A 243 15.48 18.84 14.68
CA GLY A 243 16.27 17.90 13.94
C GLY A 243 15.72 17.67 12.53
N ASN A 244 16.32 16.75 11.80
CA ASN A 244 15.95 16.47 10.41
C ASN A 244 14.94 15.32 10.33
N VAL A 245 13.65 15.64 10.44
CA VAL A 245 12.54 14.66 10.29
C VAL A 245 12.57 13.99 8.91
N GLN A 246 12.96 14.75 7.88
CA GLN A 246 13.04 14.22 6.51
C GLN A 246 14.12 13.14 6.35
N GLU A 247 15.24 13.27 7.04
CA GLU A 247 16.28 12.23 7.04
C GLU A 247 15.76 10.90 7.62
N LEU A 248 15.01 10.97 8.73
CA LEU A 248 14.39 9.78 9.32
C LEU A 248 13.36 9.16 8.37
N ARG A 249 12.59 10.01 7.65
CA ARG A 249 11.64 9.54 6.64
C ARG A 249 12.35 8.80 5.51
N VAL A 250 13.45 9.32 4.98
CA VAL A 250 14.23 8.64 3.93
C VAL A 250 14.76 7.30 4.44
N ARG A 251 15.32 7.25 5.64
CA ARG A 251 15.77 5.98 6.25
C ARG A 251 14.63 4.96 6.43
N LEU A 252 13.42 5.40 6.76
CA LEU A 252 12.25 4.53 6.81
C LEU A 252 11.91 4.00 5.42
N MET A 253 11.89 4.88 4.41
CA MET A 253 11.57 4.53 3.03
C MET A 253 12.57 3.50 2.48
N ASP A 254 13.87 3.66 2.74
CA ASP A 254 14.90 2.71 2.36
C ASP A 254 14.72 1.36 3.09
N ALA A 255 14.52 1.37 4.41
CA ALA A 255 14.29 0.15 5.19
C ALA A 255 13.06 -0.63 4.69
N MET A 256 11.95 0.06 4.41
CA MET A 256 10.74 -0.57 3.90
C MET A 256 10.89 -1.09 2.48
N TRP A 257 11.64 -0.40 1.63
CA TRP A 257 11.90 -0.86 0.26
C TRP A 257 12.82 -2.08 0.23
N ASP A 258 13.94 -2.04 0.96
CA ASP A 258 14.97 -3.05 0.90
C ASP A 258 14.63 -4.33 1.68
N ASP A 259 13.98 -4.19 2.84
CA ASP A 259 13.78 -5.29 3.78
C ASP A 259 12.31 -5.77 3.90
N VAL A 260 11.33 -4.91 3.54
CA VAL A 260 9.89 -5.17 3.69
C VAL A 260 9.14 -4.95 2.37
N GLY A 261 9.85 -4.92 1.25
CA GLY A 261 9.37 -4.51 -0.07
C GLY A 261 8.59 -5.57 -0.85
N VAL A 262 8.88 -5.65 -2.15
CA VAL A 262 8.15 -6.48 -3.13
C VAL A 262 8.40 -7.97 -2.91
N MET A 263 9.64 -8.35 -2.65
CA MET A 263 10.06 -9.73 -2.34
C MET A 263 10.69 -9.75 -0.95
N ARG A 264 10.27 -10.68 -0.12
CA ARG A 264 10.57 -10.71 1.32
C ARG A 264 11.12 -12.06 1.74
N ASP A 265 11.96 -12.07 2.75
CA ASP A 265 12.37 -13.26 3.49
C ASP A 265 12.44 -12.97 5.00
N ALA A 266 12.59 -14.02 5.82
CA ALA A 266 12.67 -13.85 7.27
C ALA A 266 13.86 -12.98 7.72
N ALA A 267 14.98 -13.06 7.04
CA ALA A 267 16.18 -12.30 7.39
C ALA A 267 15.99 -10.80 7.10
N GLY A 268 15.48 -10.45 5.93
CA GLY A 268 15.12 -9.08 5.55
C GLY A 268 14.07 -8.49 6.50
N LEU A 269 12.97 -9.20 6.72
CA LEU A 269 11.91 -8.74 7.61
C LEU A 269 12.41 -8.48 9.05
N LYS A 270 13.29 -9.32 9.59
CA LYS A 270 13.91 -9.08 10.90
C LYS A 270 14.81 -7.84 10.90
N ARG A 271 15.65 -7.65 9.88
CA ARG A 271 16.44 -6.42 9.73
C ARG A 271 15.56 -5.18 9.62
N GLY A 272 14.46 -5.27 8.84
CA GLY A 272 13.47 -4.20 8.72
C GLY A 272 12.87 -3.83 10.07
N ILE A 273 12.44 -4.81 10.87
CA ILE A 273 11.91 -4.59 12.23
C ILE A 273 12.95 -3.90 13.12
N GLU A 274 14.22 -4.33 13.09
CA GLU A 274 15.31 -3.72 13.85
C GLU A 274 15.57 -2.26 13.42
N LYS A 275 15.60 -1.98 12.11
CA LYS A 275 15.75 -0.61 11.57
C LYS A 275 14.58 0.28 11.99
N ILE A 276 13.34 -0.22 11.91
CA ILE A 276 12.13 0.51 12.33
C ILE A 276 12.17 0.80 13.84
N ALA A 277 12.59 -0.15 14.67
CA ALA A 277 12.74 0.06 16.10
C ALA A 277 13.80 1.14 16.42
N SER A 278 14.94 1.15 15.70
CA SER A 278 15.93 2.22 15.81
C SER A 278 15.36 3.58 15.42
N LEU A 279 14.60 3.66 14.32
CA LEU A 279 13.96 4.90 13.90
C LEU A 279 12.96 5.42 14.92
N LYS A 280 12.21 4.52 15.57
CA LYS A 280 11.27 4.87 16.64
C LYS A 280 11.99 5.51 17.82
N SER A 281 13.13 4.96 18.21
CA SER A 281 14.00 5.55 19.26
C SER A 281 14.62 6.89 18.82
N ASP A 282 15.06 7.00 17.57
CA ASP A 282 15.63 8.25 17.04
C ASP A 282 14.59 9.37 17.02
N MET A 283 13.32 9.06 16.72
CA MET A 283 12.20 10.02 16.73
C MET A 283 12.01 10.71 18.08
N GLU A 284 12.29 10.03 19.20
CA GLU A 284 12.17 10.59 20.55
C GLU A 284 13.14 11.75 20.77
N ASN A 285 14.24 11.80 20.01
CA ASN A 285 15.31 12.79 20.13
C ASN A 285 15.25 13.89 19.07
N VAL A 286 14.30 13.81 18.13
CA VAL A 286 14.15 14.78 17.04
C VAL A 286 12.97 15.69 17.28
N GLY A 287 13.26 16.97 17.54
CA GLY A 287 12.26 18.02 17.67
C GLY A 287 11.91 18.69 16.34
N VAL A 288 10.91 19.56 16.43
CA VAL A 288 10.40 20.36 15.30
C VAL A 288 10.87 21.79 15.36
N SER A 289 10.86 22.47 14.22
CA SER A 289 11.21 23.90 14.13
C SER A 289 10.00 24.78 14.44
N GLY A 290 10.26 25.87 15.15
CA GLY A 290 9.24 26.84 15.58
C GLY A 290 8.42 26.35 16.79
N ASP A 291 7.80 27.31 17.45
CA ASP A 291 6.97 27.11 18.66
C ASP A 291 5.47 27.29 18.40
N ASN A 292 5.11 27.66 17.17
CA ASN A 292 3.73 27.90 16.78
C ASN A 292 3.03 26.58 16.41
N LEU A 293 1.88 26.31 16.97
CA LEU A 293 1.04 25.16 16.63
C LEU A 293 0.26 25.39 15.32
N ALA A 294 -0.02 26.65 14.94
CA ALA A 294 -0.74 26.96 13.72
C ALA A 294 0.18 26.94 12.51
N PHE A 295 -0.20 26.20 11.46
CA PHE A 295 0.54 26.12 10.18
C PHE A 295 1.99 25.60 10.32
N ASN A 296 2.31 24.81 11.33
CA ASN A 296 3.63 24.24 11.53
C ASN A 296 3.79 22.94 10.73
N LEU A 297 4.32 23.04 9.50
CA LEU A 297 4.53 21.87 8.62
C LEU A 297 5.56 20.89 9.19
N SER A 298 6.58 21.36 9.90
CA SER A 298 7.58 20.51 10.56
C SER A 298 6.94 19.60 11.62
N TRP A 299 5.96 20.13 12.36
CA TRP A 299 5.19 19.35 13.31
C TRP A 299 4.27 18.33 12.64
N HIS A 300 3.58 18.73 11.56
CA HIS A 300 2.77 17.79 10.76
C HIS A 300 3.62 16.65 10.20
N ASP A 301 4.80 16.94 9.65
CA ASP A 301 5.72 15.93 9.13
C ASP A 301 6.18 14.97 10.24
N TRP A 302 6.43 15.48 11.46
CA TRP A 302 6.79 14.65 12.60
C TRP A 302 5.65 13.70 13.00
N LEU A 303 4.41 14.19 13.12
CA LEU A 303 3.23 13.38 13.43
C LEU A 303 2.96 12.32 12.35
N SER A 304 3.07 12.72 11.09
CA SER A 304 2.93 11.83 9.95
C SER A 304 3.99 10.72 9.95
N LEU A 305 5.25 11.06 10.24
CA LEU A 305 6.33 10.07 10.32
C LEU A 305 6.12 9.09 11.47
N GLN A 306 5.61 9.55 12.62
CA GLN A 306 5.26 8.68 13.73
C GLN A 306 4.21 7.63 13.31
N SER A 307 3.15 8.05 12.62
CA SER A 307 2.12 7.15 12.11
C SER A 307 2.68 6.15 11.09
N LEU A 308 3.58 6.60 10.20
CA LEU A 308 4.25 5.72 9.23
C LEU A 308 5.17 4.70 9.91
N ILE A 309 5.91 5.07 10.95
CA ILE A 309 6.76 4.16 11.71
C ILE A 309 5.90 3.09 12.42
N ASP A 310 4.82 3.49 13.10
CA ASP A 310 3.91 2.57 13.78
C ASP A 310 3.31 1.54 12.80
N THR A 311 2.80 1.99 11.66
CA THR A 311 2.20 1.12 10.63
C THR A 311 3.23 0.27 9.89
N SER A 312 4.46 0.77 9.69
CA SER A 312 5.58 0.00 9.12
C SER A 312 5.97 -1.18 10.00
N GLU A 313 6.00 -0.98 11.34
CA GLU A 313 6.27 -2.06 12.28
C GLU A 313 5.20 -3.17 12.17
N VAL A 314 3.93 -2.78 12.05
CA VAL A 314 2.83 -3.72 11.84
C VAL A 314 2.99 -4.50 10.54
N ILE A 315 3.27 -3.83 9.41
CA ILE A 315 3.49 -4.46 8.11
C ILE A 315 4.62 -5.49 8.17
N ALA A 316 5.76 -5.11 8.75
CA ALA A 316 6.92 -5.98 8.85
C ALA A 316 6.67 -7.21 9.74
N LYS A 317 6.03 -7.03 10.90
CA LYS A 317 5.69 -8.13 11.82
C LYS A 317 4.61 -9.05 11.25
N ALA A 318 3.57 -8.51 10.60
CA ALA A 318 2.56 -9.30 9.91
C ALA A 318 3.18 -10.12 8.77
N GLY A 319 4.07 -9.50 7.97
CA GLY A 319 4.82 -10.18 6.91
C GLY A 319 5.72 -11.31 7.43
N LEU A 320 6.39 -11.10 8.58
CA LEU A 320 7.21 -12.13 9.22
C LEU A 320 6.35 -13.30 9.75
N SER A 321 5.17 -13.00 10.29
CA SER A 321 4.23 -14.00 10.82
C SER A 321 3.59 -14.87 9.73
N ARG A 322 3.39 -14.34 8.51
CA ARG A 322 2.80 -15.09 7.41
C ARG A 322 3.84 -15.92 6.68
N GLU A 323 3.74 -17.25 6.82
CA GLU A 323 4.67 -18.22 6.25
C GLU A 323 4.07 -18.90 5.00
N ASN A 324 3.52 -18.11 4.09
CA ASN A 324 3.11 -18.50 2.74
C ASN A 324 3.10 -17.28 1.82
N SER A 325 3.01 -17.51 0.50
CA SER A 325 2.95 -16.44 -0.51
C SER A 325 1.58 -16.37 -1.14
N ARG A 326 0.90 -15.22 -1.02
CA ARG A 326 -0.44 -15.00 -1.59
C ARG A 326 -0.57 -13.58 -2.13
N GLY A 327 -0.92 -13.46 -3.40
CA GLY A 327 -1.14 -12.16 -4.03
C GLY A 327 0.05 -11.21 -3.85
N ALA A 328 -0.20 -10.06 -3.24
CA ALA A 328 0.82 -9.04 -3.02
C ALA A 328 1.87 -9.38 -1.96
N HIS A 329 1.60 -10.36 -1.10
CA HIS A 329 2.60 -10.84 -0.13
C HIS A 329 3.36 -12.03 -0.68
N PHE A 330 4.66 -11.84 -0.94
CA PHE A 330 5.54 -12.88 -1.42
C PHE A 330 6.74 -13.08 -0.49
N ARG A 331 6.95 -14.35 -0.08
CA ARG A 331 8.05 -14.80 0.77
C ARG A 331 8.94 -15.74 -0.02
N GLU A 332 10.21 -15.36 -0.26
CA GLU A 332 11.17 -16.21 -0.98
C GLU A 332 11.48 -17.51 -0.22
N ASP A 333 11.44 -17.45 1.11
CA ASP A 333 11.62 -18.61 1.99
C ASP A 333 10.35 -19.44 2.21
N PHE A 334 9.17 -18.95 1.79
CA PHE A 334 7.88 -19.64 1.77
C PHE A 334 7.10 -19.33 0.48
N PRO A 335 7.59 -19.75 -0.70
CA PRO A 335 7.02 -19.32 -2.00
C PRO A 335 5.63 -19.89 -2.28
N ASP A 336 5.25 -20.98 -1.62
CA ASP A 336 3.98 -21.66 -1.84
C ASP A 336 2.79 -20.91 -1.22
N ALA A 337 1.66 -20.89 -1.92
CA ALA A 337 0.43 -20.31 -1.40
C ALA A 337 -0.22 -21.14 -0.27
N GLY A 338 0.12 -22.41 -0.17
CA GLY A 338 -0.54 -23.37 0.72
C GLY A 338 -1.97 -23.68 0.27
N SER A 339 -2.70 -24.46 1.07
CA SER A 339 -4.11 -24.76 0.82
C SER A 339 -4.98 -23.52 0.96
N LEU A 340 -5.87 -23.27 0.00
CA LEU A 340 -6.83 -22.17 0.09
C LEU A 340 -7.90 -22.42 1.18
N GLU A 341 -8.16 -23.68 1.52
CA GLU A 341 -9.09 -24.06 2.60
C GLU A 341 -8.55 -23.66 3.98
N ASP A 342 -7.21 -23.64 4.14
CA ASP A 342 -6.52 -23.23 5.36
C ASP A 342 -6.21 -21.72 5.39
N SER A 343 -7.02 -20.90 4.69
CA SER A 343 -6.85 -19.45 4.65
C SER A 343 -7.07 -18.83 6.03
N TYR A 344 -6.21 -17.86 6.35
CA TYR A 344 -6.31 -17.09 7.59
C TYR A 344 -6.00 -15.63 7.35
N PHE A 345 -6.55 -14.78 8.21
CA PHE A 345 -6.16 -13.40 8.36
C PHE A 345 -5.02 -13.29 9.37
N THR A 346 -4.08 -12.39 9.15
CA THR A 346 -3.22 -11.89 10.21
C THR A 346 -3.95 -10.76 10.92
N ILE A 347 -3.94 -10.75 12.25
CA ILE A 347 -4.53 -9.68 13.07
C ILE A 347 -3.44 -9.14 13.98
N ALA A 348 -3.02 -7.92 13.73
CA ALA A 348 -2.05 -7.20 14.55
C ALA A 348 -2.75 -6.30 15.57
N LYS A 349 -2.27 -6.29 16.81
CA LYS A 349 -2.75 -5.41 17.89
C LYS A 349 -1.59 -4.89 18.70
N SER A 350 -1.79 -3.73 19.32
CA SER A 350 -0.90 -3.26 20.39
C SER A 350 -1.13 -4.09 21.65
N GLY A 351 -0.07 -4.70 22.18
CA GLY A 351 -0.05 -5.46 23.42
C GLY A 351 0.98 -4.92 24.40
N ASP A 352 1.08 -5.51 25.58
CA ASP A 352 1.99 -5.05 26.67
C ASP A 352 3.48 -5.10 26.25
N LYS A 353 3.84 -5.97 25.31
CA LYS A 353 5.21 -6.16 24.81
C LYS A 353 5.46 -5.59 23.43
N GLY A 354 4.59 -4.70 22.95
CA GLY A 354 4.61 -4.13 21.60
C GLY A 354 3.57 -4.78 20.68
N ILE A 355 3.80 -4.71 19.37
CA ILE A 355 2.86 -5.26 18.37
C ILE A 355 2.88 -6.79 18.40
N GLU A 356 1.72 -7.37 18.62
CA GLU A 356 1.46 -8.82 18.56
C GLU A 356 0.65 -9.16 17.33
N VAL A 357 1.00 -10.25 16.63
CA VAL A 357 0.32 -10.71 15.43
C VAL A 357 -0.23 -12.11 15.68
N ASN A 358 -1.54 -12.26 15.53
CA ASN A 358 -2.25 -13.53 15.66
C ASN A 358 -2.84 -13.94 14.31
N ARG A 359 -3.21 -15.24 14.16
CA ARG A 359 -3.89 -15.79 12.98
C ARG A 359 -5.35 -16.06 13.31
N GLU A 360 -6.26 -15.65 12.43
CA GLU A 360 -7.69 -15.92 12.51
C GLU A 360 -8.14 -16.63 11.24
N ALA A 361 -8.74 -17.81 11.36
CA ALA A 361 -9.18 -18.60 10.21
C ALA A 361 -10.28 -17.87 9.41
N VAL A 362 -10.17 -17.91 8.07
CA VAL A 362 -11.20 -17.38 7.18
C VAL A 362 -12.42 -18.31 7.22
N LYS A 363 -13.61 -17.74 7.42
CA LYS A 363 -14.88 -18.45 7.32
C LYS A 363 -15.50 -18.19 5.94
N PHE A 364 -15.51 -19.21 5.09
CA PHE A 364 -16.16 -19.15 3.78
C PHE A 364 -17.67 -19.33 3.95
N THR A 365 -18.41 -18.23 4.01
CA THR A 365 -19.85 -18.24 4.34
C THR A 365 -20.75 -18.31 3.12
N ILE A 366 -20.28 -17.90 1.93
CA ILE A 366 -21.08 -17.85 0.70
C ILE A 366 -20.46 -18.75 -0.38
N VAL A 367 -19.16 -18.59 -0.66
CA VAL A 367 -18.44 -19.33 -1.70
C VAL A 367 -17.20 -19.95 -1.08
N LYS A 368 -16.97 -21.24 -1.34
CA LYS A 368 -15.76 -21.94 -0.92
C LYS A 368 -14.65 -21.81 -1.96
N PRO A 369 -13.38 -22.04 -1.58
CA PRO A 369 -12.30 -22.11 -2.56
C PRO A 369 -12.60 -23.08 -3.70
N GLY A 370 -12.43 -22.63 -4.94
CA GLY A 370 -12.72 -23.44 -6.14
C GLY A 370 -14.18 -23.43 -6.59
N GLU A 371 -15.09 -22.83 -5.83
CA GLU A 371 -16.48 -22.60 -6.25
C GLU A 371 -16.66 -21.22 -6.87
N SER A 372 -17.63 -21.06 -7.77
CA SER A 372 -18.04 -19.79 -8.36
C SER A 372 -19.56 -19.63 -8.26
N LEU A 373 -20.03 -18.40 -8.02
CA LEU A 373 -21.44 -18.03 -8.15
C LEU A 373 -21.88 -17.86 -9.61
N LEU A 374 -20.92 -17.71 -10.52
CA LEU A 374 -21.17 -17.59 -11.96
C LEU A 374 -21.22 -18.98 -12.57
N GLY A 375 -22.17 -19.24 -13.47
CA GLY A 375 -22.14 -20.41 -14.33
C GLY A 375 -20.93 -20.39 -15.25
N ALA A 376 -20.49 -21.56 -15.74
CA ALA A 376 -19.33 -21.66 -16.61
C ALA A 376 -19.46 -20.76 -17.85
N ASP A 377 -20.64 -20.73 -18.47
CA ASP A 377 -20.95 -19.91 -19.66
C ASP A 377 -20.91 -18.40 -19.36
N GLU A 378 -21.35 -17.98 -18.16
CA GLU A 378 -21.31 -16.57 -17.73
C GLU A 378 -19.88 -16.12 -17.42
N ALA A 379 -19.05 -17.02 -16.88
CA ALA A 379 -17.64 -16.72 -16.59
C ALA A 379 -16.84 -16.55 -17.90
N GLU A 380 -17.06 -17.41 -18.92
CA GLU A 380 -16.42 -17.27 -20.24
C GLU A 380 -16.82 -15.95 -20.92
N THR A 381 -18.11 -15.62 -20.91
CA THR A 381 -18.61 -14.36 -21.51
C THR A 381 -18.00 -13.13 -20.87
N LEU A 382 -17.82 -13.11 -19.54
CA LEU A 382 -17.17 -11.99 -18.84
C LEU A 382 -15.67 -11.90 -19.13
N VAL A 383 -14.97 -13.03 -19.31
CA VAL A 383 -13.57 -13.06 -19.71
C VAL A 383 -13.39 -12.53 -21.11
N GLU A 384 -14.26 -12.91 -22.06
CA GLU A 384 -14.26 -12.40 -23.44
C GLU A 384 -14.59 -10.90 -23.50
N ALA A 385 -15.53 -10.42 -22.70
CA ALA A 385 -15.89 -9.01 -22.64
C ALA A 385 -14.80 -8.12 -21.98
N ALA A 386 -13.90 -8.72 -21.21
CA ALA A 386 -12.78 -8.04 -20.56
C ALA A 386 -11.49 -8.03 -21.40
N GLN A 387 -11.45 -8.77 -22.52
CA GLN A 387 -10.38 -8.78 -23.51
C GLN A 387 -10.57 -7.69 -24.57
#